data_766bd7db7e03a03d4efcbac7c6b48fc7
#
_entry.id   766bd7db7e03a03d4efcbac7c6b48fc7
#
_cell.length_a   1.000
_cell.length_b   1.000
_cell.length_c   1.000
_cell.angle_alpha   90.00
_cell.angle_beta   90.00
_cell.angle_gamma   90.00
#
_symmetry.space_group_name_H-M   'P 1'
#
loop_
_entity.id
_entity.type
_entity.pdbx_description
1 polymer ?
#
loop_
_entity_poly.entity_id
_entity_poly.type
_entity_poly.pdbx_seq_one_letter_code
_entity_poly.pdbx_strand_id
1 'polypeptide(L)'
;MACISHHDPNRMKPVPLRSLLDRGVDLLPNESVAIVQQLIHSNADAALEPPFGPLSLDGVVIFPDGRVGSRSCAATPAVSEVGRLLESMLVLSRGPLPGGLRYTLARAQLEVDAPPFDSLNAFSASLARFENGNRCRIVRSLVARADGVKPHIVAVALPPDDTRRPHNYGWRAAAAVAGSFILGWLAGPHVHQVPIHDQALPVAATTVEVPILAPPATSQRDAAAGSIEMYSPAFSSDGRTIFLHTGGARSARSALMKRSGVDDGAAAIPVVDDGSRNYHAQPSPDGRRLAFDSDREGERAVYIADVDGTRVRRVSGAGYAAVPTWSPDGGRLAFIRAEPDRPKVWNLWLLTDSSGELRRLTRFGYGQTWGASWLPDGRSVVFSHEDRIVQLSLSDGRVRRYGTPVPGRTVRTPAVSPDGKRVVFQVWRDGVWILELASGAMRRLLTDPTAEEFAWSPDGRRVAYHSRAAGRWAIHVAPVIDSPA
;
A
#
# COMPACT_ATOMS: atom_id res chain seq x y z
N MET A 1 36.64 -0.35 7.25
CA MET A 1 37.87 -0.23 6.44
C MET A 1 37.55 0.60 5.21
N ALA A 2 38.00 1.83 5.15
CA ALA A 2 37.78 2.75 4.05
C ALA A 2 38.46 2.23 2.77
N CYS A 3 37.80 2.39 1.63
CA CYS A 3 38.38 2.09 0.32
C CYS A 3 39.40 3.18 -0.04
N ILE A 4 40.63 3.06 0.42
CA ILE A 4 41.72 3.93 0.00
C ILE A 4 42.51 3.17 -1.09
N SER A 5 42.38 3.56 -2.35
CA SER A 5 43.29 3.26 -3.40
C SER A 5 43.62 4.56 -4.16
N HIS A 6 44.89 4.94 -4.16
CA HIS A 6 45.44 6.01 -4.99
C HIS A 6 45.23 5.67 -6.46
N HIS A 7 44.31 6.35 -7.15
CA HIS A 7 44.19 6.34 -8.60
C HIS A 7 43.66 7.69 -9.11
N ASP A 8 44.18 8.10 -10.23
CA ASP A 8 43.98 9.30 -11.02
C ASP A 8 42.47 9.73 -11.08
N PRO A 9 42.12 10.95 -10.62
CA PRO A 9 40.72 11.41 -10.53
C PRO A 9 40.03 11.61 -11.89
N ASN A 10 40.75 11.54 -13.01
CA ASN A 10 40.21 11.90 -14.33
C ASN A 10 39.62 10.71 -15.13
N ARG A 11 39.57 9.49 -14.58
CA ARG A 11 39.12 8.27 -15.30
C ARG A 11 37.78 7.70 -14.85
N MET A 12 37.08 8.29 -13.87
CA MET A 12 35.94 7.62 -13.26
C MET A 12 34.65 8.40 -13.41
N LYS A 13 33.95 8.24 -14.55
CA LYS A 13 32.58 8.74 -14.68
C LYS A 13 31.65 7.87 -13.85
N PRO A 14 30.87 8.47 -12.93
CA PRO A 14 29.84 7.72 -12.16
C PRO A 14 28.73 7.24 -13.08
N VAL A 15 28.23 6.03 -12.86
CA VAL A 15 27.14 5.44 -13.62
C VAL A 15 25.86 5.53 -12.79
N PRO A 16 24.77 6.12 -13.30
CA PRO A 16 23.49 6.10 -12.60
C PRO A 16 23.01 4.67 -12.36
N LEU A 17 22.50 4.37 -11.16
CA LEU A 17 21.98 3.05 -10.83
C LEU A 17 20.87 2.63 -11.81
N ARG A 18 19.99 3.57 -12.16
CA ARG A 18 18.92 3.34 -13.16
C ARG A 18 19.51 2.84 -14.49
N SER A 19 20.58 3.44 -14.97
CA SER A 19 21.23 3.01 -16.23
C SER A 19 21.79 1.59 -16.17
N LEU A 20 22.22 1.11 -15.00
CA LEU A 20 22.63 -0.28 -14.83
C LEU A 20 21.43 -1.24 -14.92
N LEU A 21 20.33 -0.87 -14.28
CA LEU A 21 19.09 -1.65 -14.31
C LEU A 21 18.49 -1.70 -15.73
N ASP A 22 18.47 -0.59 -16.44
CA ASP A 22 17.97 -0.49 -17.82
C ASP A 22 18.83 -1.31 -18.80
N ARG A 23 20.11 -1.54 -18.51
CA ARG A 23 21.00 -2.46 -19.25
C ARG A 23 20.82 -3.93 -18.88
N GLY A 24 19.82 -4.25 -18.04
CA GLY A 24 19.49 -5.61 -17.65
C GLY A 24 20.39 -6.18 -16.53
N VAL A 25 21.04 -5.34 -15.74
CA VAL A 25 21.74 -5.81 -14.54
C VAL A 25 20.73 -6.12 -13.45
N ASP A 26 20.51 -7.40 -13.19
CA ASP A 26 19.67 -7.84 -12.06
C ASP A 26 20.41 -7.65 -10.73
N LEU A 27 19.70 -7.11 -9.76
CA LEU A 27 20.22 -6.99 -8.39
C LEU A 27 19.89 -8.25 -7.58
N LEU A 28 20.78 -8.57 -6.65
CA LEU A 28 20.50 -9.50 -5.55
C LEU A 28 20.16 -8.69 -4.28
N PRO A 29 19.42 -9.27 -3.30
CA PRO A 29 19.10 -8.56 -2.07
C PRO A 29 20.29 -8.04 -1.28
N ASN A 30 21.39 -8.80 -1.21
CA ASN A 30 22.64 -8.38 -0.56
C ASN A 30 23.35 -7.26 -1.32
N GLU A 31 23.20 -7.17 -2.64
CA GLU A 31 23.74 -6.09 -3.47
C GLU A 31 22.99 -4.78 -3.22
N SER A 32 21.64 -4.85 -3.14
CA SER A 32 20.81 -3.71 -2.76
C SER A 32 21.16 -3.18 -1.36
N VAL A 33 21.40 -4.08 -0.41
CA VAL A 33 21.87 -3.72 0.93
C VAL A 33 23.25 -3.07 0.87
N ALA A 34 24.20 -3.60 0.09
CA ALA A 34 25.53 -3.05 -0.05
C ALA A 34 25.53 -1.63 -0.65
N ILE A 35 24.68 -1.37 -1.65
CA ILE A 35 24.48 -0.03 -2.23
C ILE A 35 24.02 0.96 -1.16
N VAL A 36 22.99 0.61 -0.39
CA VAL A 36 22.44 1.48 0.65
C VAL A 36 23.45 1.73 1.76
N GLN A 37 24.17 0.71 2.18
CA GLN A 37 25.21 0.82 3.19
C GLN A 37 26.35 1.75 2.74
N GLN A 38 26.75 1.67 1.47
CA GLN A 38 27.74 2.61 0.90
C GLN A 38 27.19 4.03 0.85
N LEU A 39 25.94 4.20 0.45
CA LEU A 39 25.28 5.51 0.39
C LEU A 39 25.22 6.18 1.76
N ILE A 40 24.84 5.44 2.81
CA ILE A 40 24.80 5.97 4.20
C ILE A 40 26.19 6.46 4.63
N HIS A 41 27.25 5.72 4.30
CA HIS A 41 28.62 6.09 4.69
C HIS A 41 29.21 7.22 3.82
N SER A 42 28.80 7.32 2.57
CA SER A 42 29.31 8.36 1.64
C SER A 42 28.69 9.73 1.87
N ASN A 43 27.43 9.78 2.35
CA ASN A 43 26.75 11.05 2.63
C ASN A 43 27.29 11.78 3.87
N ALA A 44 28.14 11.15 4.67
CA ALA A 44 28.80 11.81 5.79
C ALA A 44 29.91 12.81 5.35
N ASP A 45 30.41 12.70 4.10
CA ASP A 45 31.62 13.42 3.64
C ASP A 45 31.39 14.31 2.39
N ALA A 46 30.21 14.38 1.81
CA ALA A 46 30.01 15.04 0.52
C ALA A 46 29.36 16.42 0.63
N ALA A 47 30.03 17.44 0.11
CA ALA A 47 29.42 18.71 -0.26
C ALA A 47 28.38 18.47 -1.38
N LEU A 48 27.12 18.80 -1.12
CA LEU A 48 26.01 18.51 -2.00
C LEU A 48 25.83 19.66 -3.01
N GLU A 49 25.80 19.32 -4.30
CA GLU A 49 25.42 20.26 -5.37
C GLU A 49 23.89 20.17 -5.65
N PRO A 50 23.18 21.32 -5.88
CA PRO A 50 21.78 21.31 -6.31
C PRO A 50 21.60 20.63 -7.69
N PRO A 51 20.42 20.07 -8.01
CA PRO A 51 19.13 20.28 -7.36
C PRO A 51 18.83 19.24 -6.26
N PHE A 52 18.33 19.76 -5.15
CA PHE A 52 17.91 18.98 -4.00
C PHE A 52 16.56 18.30 -4.25
N GLY A 53 16.49 16.99 -4.08
CA GLY A 53 15.26 16.21 -4.27
C GLY A 53 15.22 15.00 -3.33
N PRO A 54 14.09 14.27 -3.29
CA PRO A 54 13.99 13.04 -2.52
C PRO A 54 14.94 11.98 -3.06
N LEU A 55 15.46 11.15 -2.17
CA LEU A 55 16.34 10.05 -2.52
C LEU A 55 15.59 9.05 -3.44
N SER A 56 16.10 8.84 -4.66
CA SER A 56 15.46 7.99 -5.68
C SER A 56 16.48 7.15 -6.44
N LEU A 57 16.03 6.11 -7.14
CA LEU A 57 16.89 5.27 -7.99
C LEU A 57 17.62 6.08 -9.07
N ASP A 58 17.01 7.13 -9.59
CA ASP A 58 17.59 7.98 -10.62
C ASP A 58 18.70 8.90 -10.07
N GLY A 59 18.60 9.24 -8.79
CA GLY A 59 19.57 10.06 -8.06
C GLY A 59 20.81 9.29 -7.60
N VAL A 60 20.73 7.96 -7.48
CA VAL A 60 21.87 7.15 -7.01
C VAL A 60 22.87 6.93 -8.13
N VAL A 61 24.15 7.18 -7.85
CA VAL A 61 25.27 6.96 -8.78
C VAL A 61 26.28 6.00 -8.18
N ILE A 62 26.79 5.12 -9.01
CA ILE A 62 27.80 4.12 -8.64
C ILE A 62 29.11 4.48 -9.36
N PHE A 63 30.18 4.57 -8.58
CA PHE A 63 31.54 4.79 -9.10
C PHE A 63 32.24 3.46 -9.41
N PRO A 64 33.08 3.40 -10.44
CA PRO A 64 33.83 2.18 -10.78
C PRO A 64 34.73 1.62 -9.66
N ASP A 65 35.07 2.44 -8.67
CA ASP A 65 35.82 2.01 -7.47
C ASP A 65 34.93 1.37 -6.40
N GLY A 66 33.60 1.31 -6.61
CA GLY A 66 32.63 0.74 -5.69
C GLY A 66 32.07 1.73 -4.66
N ARG A 67 32.39 3.01 -4.77
CA ARG A 67 31.69 4.05 -4.00
C ARG A 67 30.29 4.27 -4.58
N VAL A 68 29.39 4.75 -3.72
CA VAL A 68 28.01 5.12 -4.09
C VAL A 68 27.77 6.55 -3.62
N GLY A 69 27.16 7.35 -4.46
CA GLY A 69 26.78 8.72 -4.15
C GLY A 69 25.33 9.00 -4.53
N SER A 70 24.82 10.15 -4.11
CA SER A 70 23.50 10.63 -4.52
C SER A 70 23.63 12.02 -5.15
N ARG A 71 22.92 12.24 -6.28
CA ARG A 71 22.83 13.54 -6.96
C ARG A 71 21.69 14.42 -6.47
N SER A 72 20.79 13.90 -5.66
CA SER A 72 19.51 14.54 -5.37
C SER A 72 19.15 14.62 -3.88
N CYS A 73 20.14 14.63 -2.97
CA CYS A 73 19.87 14.69 -1.53
C CYS A 73 20.34 16.02 -0.94
N ALA A 74 19.45 16.77 -0.32
CA ALA A 74 19.71 18.12 0.18
C ALA A 74 20.34 18.16 1.58
N ALA A 75 20.16 17.09 2.33
CA ALA A 75 20.63 16.97 3.70
C ALA A 75 20.80 15.48 4.01
N THR A 76 21.24 15.15 5.21
CA THR A 76 21.23 13.76 5.68
C THR A 76 19.82 13.19 5.51
N PRO A 77 19.61 12.15 4.66
CA PRO A 77 18.28 11.65 4.39
C PRO A 77 17.68 11.01 5.65
N ALA A 78 16.37 11.07 5.80
CA ALA A 78 15.68 10.38 6.87
C ALA A 78 15.82 8.85 6.71
N VAL A 79 15.83 8.10 7.82
CA VAL A 79 15.88 6.62 7.80
C VAL A 79 14.79 6.04 6.91
N SER A 80 13.58 6.61 6.94
CA SER A 80 12.45 6.17 6.12
C SER A 80 12.66 6.44 4.61
N GLU A 81 13.45 7.43 4.22
CA GLU A 81 13.76 7.71 2.81
C GLU A 81 14.76 6.70 2.28
N VAL A 82 15.78 6.40 3.08
CA VAL A 82 16.75 5.34 2.74
C VAL A 82 16.08 3.96 2.74
N GLY A 83 15.14 3.72 3.65
CA GLY A 83 14.31 2.52 3.67
C GLY A 83 13.51 2.34 2.39
N ARG A 84 12.86 3.39 1.90
CA ARG A 84 12.11 3.37 0.62
C ARG A 84 13.00 3.14 -0.59
N LEU A 85 14.18 3.76 -0.62
CA LEU A 85 15.15 3.49 -1.68
C LEU A 85 15.58 2.02 -1.70
N LEU A 86 15.89 1.44 -0.52
CA LEU A 86 16.22 0.02 -0.40
C LEU A 86 15.05 -0.86 -0.87
N GLU A 87 13.82 -0.54 -0.49
CA GLU A 87 12.64 -1.26 -0.95
C GLU A 87 12.49 -1.24 -2.46
N SER A 88 12.64 -0.07 -3.10
CA SER A 88 12.59 0.07 -4.55
C SER A 88 13.61 -0.81 -5.27
N MET A 89 14.81 -0.98 -4.72
CA MET A 89 15.83 -1.90 -5.25
C MET A 89 15.48 -3.36 -5.00
N LEU A 90 14.92 -3.68 -3.82
CA LEU A 90 14.55 -5.05 -3.47
C LEU A 90 13.37 -5.59 -4.30
N VAL A 91 12.45 -4.72 -4.71
CA VAL A 91 11.37 -5.05 -5.66
C VAL A 91 11.93 -5.48 -7.01
N LEU A 92 13.03 -4.87 -7.44
CA LEU A 92 13.72 -5.17 -8.70
C LEU A 92 14.75 -6.30 -8.55
N SER A 93 14.99 -6.81 -7.34
CA SER A 93 16.01 -7.83 -7.09
C SER A 93 15.48 -9.23 -7.33
N ARG A 94 16.40 -10.11 -7.83
CA ARG A 94 16.13 -11.54 -7.97
C ARG A 94 16.53 -12.30 -6.71
N GLY A 95 15.68 -13.23 -6.31
CA GLY A 95 15.93 -14.15 -5.20
C GLY A 95 15.04 -13.92 -3.97
N PRO A 96 15.07 -14.86 -3.03
CA PRO A 96 14.23 -14.80 -1.83
C PRO A 96 14.71 -13.69 -0.89
N LEU A 97 13.76 -12.88 -0.41
CA LEU A 97 14.03 -11.83 0.56
C LEU A 97 14.07 -12.44 1.97
N PRO A 98 15.21 -12.33 2.71
CA PRO A 98 15.25 -12.79 4.09
C PRO A 98 14.20 -12.12 4.98
N GLY A 99 13.47 -12.89 5.79
CA GLY A 99 12.42 -12.35 6.66
C GLY A 99 12.92 -11.25 7.61
N GLY A 100 14.15 -11.39 8.13
CA GLY A 100 14.77 -10.36 8.96
C GLY A 100 15.06 -9.05 8.21
N LEU A 101 15.36 -9.11 6.91
CA LEU A 101 15.54 -7.90 6.08
C LEU A 101 14.20 -7.19 5.87
N ARG A 102 13.12 -7.95 5.64
CA ARG A 102 11.76 -7.41 5.55
C ARG A 102 11.35 -6.69 6.84
N TYR A 103 11.61 -7.30 8.00
CA TYR A 103 11.34 -6.67 9.29
C TYR A 103 12.15 -5.39 9.50
N THR A 104 13.46 -5.41 9.18
CA THR A 104 14.34 -4.24 9.29
C THR A 104 13.82 -3.10 8.40
N LEU A 105 13.37 -3.42 7.18
CA LEU A 105 12.82 -2.45 6.23
C LEU A 105 11.49 -1.86 6.74
N ALA A 106 10.55 -2.72 7.16
CA ALA A 106 9.27 -2.30 7.71
C ALA A 106 9.45 -1.41 8.96
N ARG A 107 10.45 -1.71 9.82
CA ARG A 107 10.81 -0.87 10.95
C ARG A 107 11.37 0.50 10.52
N ALA A 108 12.20 0.55 9.49
CA ALA A 108 12.75 1.80 8.95
C ALA A 108 11.65 2.70 8.35
N GLN A 109 10.60 2.11 7.83
CA GLN A 109 9.45 2.79 7.23
C GLN A 109 8.32 3.07 8.22
N LEU A 110 8.49 2.72 9.50
CA LEU A 110 7.47 2.85 10.55
C LEU A 110 6.19 2.03 10.28
N GLU A 111 6.33 0.90 9.60
CA GLU A 111 5.24 0.00 9.23
C GLU A 111 4.99 -1.12 10.25
N VAL A 112 5.86 -1.26 11.25
CA VAL A 112 5.74 -2.24 12.34
C VAL A 112 5.67 -1.52 13.67
N ASP A 113 5.01 -2.15 14.64
CA ASP A 113 4.93 -1.67 16.03
C ASP A 113 6.25 -2.00 16.76
N ALA A 114 7.30 -1.25 16.39
CA ALA A 114 8.61 -1.32 17.01
C ALA A 114 9.19 0.09 17.10
N PRO A 115 10.03 0.39 18.10
CA PRO A 115 10.70 1.68 18.19
C PRO A 115 11.41 2.02 16.89
N PRO A 116 11.27 3.23 16.34
CA PRO A 116 11.98 3.64 15.13
C PRO A 116 13.49 3.50 15.30
N PHE A 117 14.22 3.51 14.18
CA PHE A 117 15.67 3.66 14.30
C PHE A 117 16.03 5.10 14.66
N ASP A 118 16.84 5.27 15.68
CA ASP A 118 17.24 6.59 16.19
C ASP A 118 18.15 7.35 15.21
N SER A 119 18.81 6.64 14.30
CA SER A 119 19.74 7.22 13.33
C SER A 119 19.95 6.31 12.11
N LEU A 120 20.51 6.87 11.04
CA LEU A 120 21.00 6.11 9.90
C LEU A 120 22.07 5.09 10.28
N ASN A 121 22.90 5.40 11.27
CA ASN A 121 23.90 4.46 11.77
C ASN A 121 23.26 3.25 12.44
N ALA A 122 22.20 3.44 13.24
CA ALA A 122 21.45 2.34 13.85
C ALA A 122 20.76 1.47 12.78
N PHE A 123 20.20 2.10 11.74
CA PHE A 123 19.63 1.39 10.60
C PHE A 123 20.71 0.62 9.83
N SER A 124 21.83 1.27 9.50
CA SER A 124 22.98 0.66 8.85
C SER A 124 23.50 -0.57 9.63
N ALA A 125 23.67 -0.45 10.95
CA ALA A 125 24.10 -1.57 11.79
C ALA A 125 23.11 -2.76 11.72
N SER A 126 21.81 -2.51 11.63
CA SER A 126 20.81 -3.58 11.49
C SER A 126 20.84 -4.25 10.11
N LEU A 127 21.30 -3.56 9.07
CA LEU A 127 21.46 -4.10 7.72
C LEU A 127 22.74 -4.93 7.56
N ALA A 128 23.77 -4.72 8.39
CA ALA A 128 25.08 -5.35 8.25
C ALA A 128 25.04 -6.89 8.22
N ARG A 129 24.10 -7.51 8.92
CA ARG A 129 23.91 -8.98 8.93
C ARG A 129 23.42 -9.57 7.60
N PHE A 130 22.96 -8.73 6.68
CA PHE A 130 22.50 -9.12 5.35
C PHE A 130 23.54 -8.85 4.25
N GLU A 131 24.70 -8.31 4.61
CA GLU A 131 25.85 -8.16 3.73
C GLU A 131 26.68 -9.45 3.69
N ASN A 132 26.78 -10.04 2.51
CA ASN A 132 27.61 -11.21 2.30
C ASN A 132 28.91 -10.82 1.59
N GLY A 133 29.93 -10.39 2.33
CA GLY A 133 31.24 -10.10 1.80
C GLY A 133 31.66 -8.62 1.85
N ASN A 134 32.69 -8.27 1.05
CA ASN A 134 33.22 -6.92 0.99
C ASN A 134 32.31 -5.99 0.16
N ARG A 135 31.73 -5.00 0.79
CA ARG A 135 30.78 -4.04 0.25
C ARG A 135 31.26 -3.37 -1.03
N CYS A 136 32.46 -2.81 -1.04
CA CYS A 136 33.04 -2.17 -2.22
C CYS A 136 33.24 -3.14 -3.39
N ARG A 137 33.60 -4.39 -3.10
CA ARG A 137 33.75 -5.44 -4.13
C ARG A 137 32.39 -5.80 -4.74
N ILE A 138 31.36 -5.94 -3.90
CA ILE A 138 29.99 -6.22 -4.34
C ILE A 138 29.51 -5.12 -5.28
N VAL A 139 29.59 -3.85 -4.87
CA VAL A 139 29.13 -2.72 -5.68
C VAL A 139 29.94 -2.57 -6.97
N ARG A 140 31.26 -2.78 -6.91
CA ARG A 140 32.14 -2.75 -8.11
C ARG A 140 31.75 -3.83 -9.13
N SER A 141 31.34 -5.01 -8.69
CA SER A 141 30.91 -6.09 -9.59
C SER A 141 29.66 -5.76 -10.39
N LEU A 142 28.79 -4.84 -9.91
CA LEU A 142 27.61 -4.38 -10.64
C LEU A 142 28.01 -3.61 -11.92
N VAL A 143 28.98 -2.70 -11.81
CA VAL A 143 29.49 -1.93 -12.94
C VAL A 143 30.16 -2.86 -13.96
N ALA A 144 30.98 -3.82 -13.50
CA ALA A 144 31.63 -4.78 -14.37
C ALA A 144 30.62 -5.67 -15.14
N ARG A 145 29.50 -6.04 -14.52
CA ARG A 145 28.42 -6.79 -15.19
C ARG A 145 27.74 -5.98 -16.29
N ALA A 146 27.57 -4.67 -16.09
CA ALA A 146 26.97 -3.79 -17.08
C ALA A 146 27.84 -3.58 -18.33
N ASP A 147 29.16 -3.68 -18.16
CA ASP A 147 30.13 -3.52 -19.26
C ASP A 147 30.40 -4.85 -20.02
N GLY A 148 29.64 -5.92 -19.71
CA GLY A 148 29.75 -7.23 -20.36
C GLY A 148 31.03 -8.00 -19.98
N VAL A 149 31.78 -7.55 -19.02
CA VAL A 149 32.93 -8.27 -18.48
C VAL A 149 32.43 -9.38 -17.57
N LYS A 150 32.51 -10.63 -18.05
CA LYS A 150 32.21 -11.81 -17.22
C LYS A 150 33.14 -11.79 -16.00
N PRO A 151 32.64 -11.79 -14.77
CA PRO A 151 33.50 -11.92 -13.60
C PRO A 151 34.20 -13.27 -13.66
N HIS A 152 35.52 -13.29 -13.50
CA HIS A 152 36.28 -14.52 -13.25
C HIS A 152 35.82 -15.08 -11.89
N ILE A 153 34.85 -15.99 -11.91
CA ILE A 153 34.49 -16.77 -10.75
C ILE A 153 35.60 -17.82 -10.61
N VAL A 154 36.48 -17.63 -9.66
CA VAL A 154 37.33 -18.72 -9.17
C VAL A 154 36.39 -19.68 -8.47
N ALA A 155 35.99 -20.74 -9.18
CA ALA A 155 35.26 -21.86 -8.60
C ALA A 155 36.20 -22.52 -7.60
N VAL A 156 35.92 -22.36 -6.32
CA VAL A 156 36.47 -23.27 -5.30
C VAL A 156 35.74 -24.59 -5.49
N ALA A 157 36.46 -25.55 -6.09
CA ALA A 157 35.96 -26.90 -6.25
C ALA A 157 35.73 -27.50 -4.86
N LEU A 158 34.49 -27.83 -4.56
CA LEU A 158 34.15 -28.73 -3.46
C LEU A 158 34.54 -30.15 -3.86
N PRO A 159 35.09 -30.98 -2.94
CA PRO A 159 35.42 -32.34 -3.23
C PRO A 159 34.16 -33.16 -3.58
N PRO A 160 34.27 -34.18 -4.45
CA PRO A 160 33.13 -35.01 -4.84
C PRO A 160 32.64 -35.82 -3.66
N ASP A 161 31.37 -35.70 -3.32
CA ASP A 161 30.69 -36.57 -2.38
C ASP A 161 30.31 -37.86 -3.11
N ASP A 162 31.07 -38.93 -2.80
CA ASP A 162 30.89 -40.29 -3.28
C ASP A 162 29.88 -40.97 -2.36
N THR A 163 28.78 -41.37 -2.87
CA THR A 163 27.83 -42.40 -2.43
C THR A 163 26.36 -41.98 -2.65
N ARG A 164 25.79 -42.48 -3.76
CA ARG A 164 24.43 -43.06 -3.78
C ARG A 164 24.15 -43.79 -5.08
N ARG A 165 24.02 -45.11 -4.95
CA ARG A 165 23.56 -46.02 -6.00
C ARG A 165 22.09 -45.71 -6.38
N PRO A 166 21.69 -45.87 -7.64
CA PRO A 166 20.29 -45.68 -8.05
C PRO A 166 19.46 -46.95 -7.67
N HIS A 167 18.38 -46.73 -6.94
CA HIS A 167 17.34 -47.75 -6.80
C HIS A 167 16.33 -47.61 -7.94
N ASN A 168 16.28 -48.62 -8.79
CA ASN A 168 15.24 -48.84 -9.78
C ASN A 168 13.90 -49.11 -9.09
N TYR A 169 12.96 -48.21 -9.16
CA TYR A 169 11.54 -48.48 -8.96
C TYR A 169 10.80 -48.46 -10.31
N GLY A 170 10.14 -49.60 -10.57
CA GLY A 170 9.61 -49.94 -11.85
C GLY A 170 8.38 -49.12 -12.32
N TRP A 171 8.21 -49.12 -13.60
CA TRP A 171 7.24 -48.46 -14.46
C TRP A 171 5.74 -48.77 -14.21
N ARG A 172 5.40 -49.52 -13.15
CA ARG A 172 3.99 -49.87 -12.90
C ARG A 172 3.20 -48.91 -12.02
N ALA A 173 3.83 -47.90 -11.39
CA ALA A 173 3.13 -46.91 -10.58
C ALA A 173 2.74 -45.64 -11.32
N ALA A 174 3.28 -45.38 -12.51
CA ALA A 174 3.01 -44.16 -13.28
C ALA A 174 1.66 -44.16 -14.04
N ALA A 175 1.10 -45.35 -14.31
CA ALA A 175 -0.16 -45.46 -15.06
C ALA A 175 -1.43 -45.26 -14.22
N ALA A 176 -1.35 -45.42 -12.89
CA ALA A 176 -2.52 -45.28 -12.02
C ALA A 176 -2.79 -43.81 -11.58
N VAL A 177 -1.76 -42.93 -11.65
CA VAL A 177 -1.89 -41.52 -11.26
C VAL A 177 -2.38 -40.63 -12.43
N ALA A 178 -2.10 -40.99 -13.66
CA ALA A 178 -2.56 -40.25 -14.83
C ALA A 178 -4.07 -40.40 -15.09
N GLY A 179 -4.69 -41.55 -14.73
CA GLY A 179 -6.12 -41.77 -14.91
C GLY A 179 -7.00 -40.97 -13.95
N SER A 180 -6.50 -40.67 -12.75
CA SER A 180 -7.25 -39.92 -11.75
C SER A 180 -7.29 -38.39 -12.01
N PHE A 181 -6.31 -37.88 -12.76
CA PHE A 181 -6.27 -36.45 -13.13
C PHE A 181 -7.22 -36.08 -14.27
N ILE A 182 -7.53 -37.02 -15.16
CA ILE A 182 -8.40 -36.77 -16.32
C ILE A 182 -9.90 -36.76 -15.93
N LEU A 183 -10.30 -37.57 -14.94
CA LEU A 183 -11.69 -37.61 -14.44
C LEU A 183 -12.02 -36.49 -13.45
N GLY A 184 -11.01 -35.92 -12.74
CA GLY A 184 -11.20 -34.74 -11.88
C GLY A 184 -11.33 -33.42 -12.68
N TRP A 185 -10.88 -33.39 -13.93
CA TRP A 185 -10.93 -32.20 -14.78
C TRP A 185 -12.33 -31.98 -15.42
N LEU A 186 -13.15 -33.02 -15.46
CA LEU A 186 -14.50 -32.95 -16.05
C LEU A 186 -15.63 -32.66 -15.05
N ALA A 187 -15.34 -32.61 -13.73
CA ALA A 187 -16.35 -32.43 -12.67
C ALA A 187 -16.03 -31.30 -11.66
N GLY A 188 -15.03 -30.48 -11.91
CA GLY A 188 -14.72 -29.30 -11.07
C GLY A 188 -15.65 -28.12 -11.40
N PRO A 189 -16.05 -27.31 -10.41
CA PRO A 189 -16.87 -26.14 -10.67
C PRO A 189 -16.10 -25.18 -11.62
N HIS A 190 -16.70 -24.86 -12.75
CA HIS A 190 -16.18 -23.87 -13.68
C HIS A 190 -16.11 -22.50 -12.99
N VAL A 191 -14.93 -22.15 -12.52
CA VAL A 191 -14.64 -20.78 -12.10
C VAL A 191 -14.54 -19.96 -13.38
N HIS A 192 -15.58 -19.21 -13.71
CA HIS A 192 -15.54 -18.25 -14.80
C HIS A 192 -14.44 -17.23 -14.51
N GLN A 193 -13.31 -17.41 -15.15
CA GLN A 193 -12.25 -16.39 -15.18
C GLN A 193 -12.70 -15.31 -16.17
N VAL A 194 -13.05 -14.14 -15.65
CA VAL A 194 -13.28 -12.97 -16.51
C VAL A 194 -11.92 -12.45 -16.96
N PRO A 195 -11.58 -12.48 -18.27
CA PRO A 195 -10.31 -11.94 -18.73
C PRO A 195 -10.24 -10.43 -18.47
N ILE A 196 -9.13 -9.98 -17.89
CA ILE A 196 -8.87 -8.56 -17.66
C ILE A 196 -8.34 -7.98 -18.98
N HIS A 197 -9.19 -7.22 -19.71
CA HIS A 197 -8.75 -6.44 -20.86
C HIS A 197 -8.24 -5.07 -20.40
N ASP A 198 -6.99 -4.78 -20.72
CA ASP A 198 -6.29 -3.55 -20.33
C ASP A 198 -6.55 -2.43 -21.35
N GLN A 199 -7.27 -1.38 -20.93
CA GLN A 199 -7.40 -0.13 -21.70
C GLN A 199 -6.80 1.00 -20.88
N ALA A 200 -5.57 1.40 -21.21
CA ALA A 200 -4.96 2.62 -20.65
C ALA A 200 -5.48 3.84 -21.42
N LEU A 201 -6.12 4.78 -20.71
CA LEU A 201 -6.44 6.09 -21.27
C LEU A 201 -5.26 7.05 -21.04
N PRO A 202 -4.92 7.90 -22.03
CA PRO A 202 -3.94 8.94 -21.81
C PRO A 202 -4.45 9.92 -20.73
N VAL A 203 -3.60 10.22 -19.77
CA VAL A 203 -3.89 11.20 -18.72
C VAL A 203 -3.64 12.60 -19.26
N ALA A 204 -4.68 13.30 -19.61
CA ALA A 204 -4.62 14.76 -19.75
C ALA A 204 -4.83 15.37 -18.37
N ALA A 205 -3.74 15.63 -17.64
CA ALA A 205 -3.80 16.36 -16.39
C ALA A 205 -3.98 17.86 -16.68
N THR A 206 -5.23 18.31 -16.78
CA THR A 206 -5.54 19.74 -16.75
C THR A 206 -5.68 20.12 -15.28
N THR A 207 -4.64 20.72 -14.71
CA THR A 207 -4.69 21.31 -13.36
C THR A 207 -5.49 22.62 -13.46
N VAL A 208 -6.74 22.58 -13.01
CA VAL A 208 -7.53 23.78 -12.80
C VAL A 208 -7.26 24.25 -11.37
N GLU A 209 -6.62 25.40 -11.19
CA GLU A 209 -6.50 26.06 -9.88
C GLU A 209 -7.87 26.54 -9.43
N VAL A 210 -8.47 25.81 -8.48
CA VAL A 210 -9.66 26.24 -7.73
C VAL A 210 -9.17 26.76 -6.37
N PRO A 211 -9.83 27.77 -5.74
CA PRO A 211 -9.43 28.26 -4.42
C PRO A 211 -9.28 27.12 -3.41
N ILE A 212 -8.10 27.03 -2.81
CA ILE A 212 -7.76 26.02 -1.82
C ILE A 212 -8.53 26.34 -0.55
N LEU A 213 -9.47 25.50 -0.16
CA LEU A 213 -10.11 25.58 1.15
C LEU A 213 -9.06 25.24 2.23
N ALA A 214 -8.78 26.19 3.10
CA ALA A 214 -8.05 25.91 4.33
C ALA A 214 -8.86 24.94 5.19
N PRO A 215 -8.23 24.04 5.98
CA PRO A 215 -8.95 23.20 6.91
C PRO A 215 -9.84 24.07 7.80
N PRO A 216 -11.08 23.66 8.10
CA PRO A 216 -11.98 24.45 8.92
C PRO A 216 -11.33 24.78 10.26
N ALA A 217 -11.37 26.07 10.64
CA ALA A 217 -10.87 26.50 11.94
C ALA A 217 -11.65 25.74 13.02
N THR A 218 -10.96 24.94 13.79
CA THR A 218 -11.53 24.19 14.91
C THR A 218 -12.08 25.19 15.93
N SER A 219 -13.36 25.13 16.24
CA SER A 219 -13.93 25.94 17.32
C SER A 219 -13.22 25.57 18.63
N GLN A 220 -12.62 26.53 19.32
CA GLN A 220 -11.79 26.37 20.54
C GLN A 220 -12.56 25.83 21.77
N ARG A 221 -13.73 25.23 21.63
CA ARG A 221 -14.57 24.76 22.75
C ARG A 221 -14.23 23.37 23.28
N ASP A 222 -13.38 22.58 22.64
CA ASP A 222 -13.12 21.18 23.03
C ASP A 222 -11.80 20.94 23.78
N ALA A 223 -11.24 21.98 24.41
CA ALA A 223 -9.93 21.89 25.11
C ALA A 223 -9.97 21.32 26.53
N ALA A 224 -11.09 20.78 27.00
CA ALA A 224 -11.23 20.34 28.39
C ALA A 224 -11.96 19.00 28.50
N ALA A 225 -11.33 17.91 28.15
CA ALA A 225 -11.42 16.53 28.66
C ALA A 225 -10.62 15.69 27.67
N GLY A 226 -9.84 14.69 28.09
CA GLY A 226 -9.00 13.86 27.23
C GLY A 226 -9.79 13.33 26.03
N SER A 227 -9.74 14.07 24.92
CA SER A 227 -10.66 13.84 23.81
C SER A 227 -10.20 12.61 23.05
N ILE A 228 -11.08 11.64 22.96
CA ILE A 228 -10.91 10.37 22.23
C ILE A 228 -10.59 10.67 20.76
N GLU A 229 -9.51 10.09 20.23
CA GLU A 229 -9.19 10.15 18.82
C GLU A 229 -10.21 9.36 17.99
N MET A 230 -10.62 9.91 16.84
CA MET A 230 -11.69 9.40 15.99
C MET A 230 -11.20 9.20 14.55
N TYR A 231 -11.62 8.10 13.92
CA TYR A 231 -11.14 7.64 12.63
C TYR A 231 -12.26 7.09 11.75
N SER A 232 -12.00 6.99 10.43
CA SER A 232 -12.79 6.26 9.42
C SER A 232 -14.28 6.58 9.44
N PRO A 233 -14.70 7.81 9.10
CA PRO A 233 -16.11 8.15 9.10
C PRO A 233 -16.88 7.41 8.01
N ALA A 234 -18.11 7.03 8.29
CA ALA A 234 -19.06 6.51 7.32
C ALA A 234 -20.47 7.06 7.59
N PHE A 235 -21.12 7.61 6.59
CA PHE A 235 -22.50 8.09 6.74
C PHE A 235 -23.51 6.94 6.72
N SER A 236 -24.57 7.06 7.51
CA SER A 236 -25.80 6.32 7.28
C SER A 236 -26.42 6.74 5.93
N SER A 237 -27.25 5.87 5.36
CA SER A 237 -27.90 6.14 4.06
C SER A 237 -28.79 7.38 4.05
N ASP A 238 -29.35 7.77 5.20
CA ASP A 238 -30.13 9.00 5.37
C ASP A 238 -29.28 10.25 5.69
N GLY A 239 -27.97 10.09 5.85
CA GLY A 239 -27.01 11.16 6.16
C GLY A 239 -27.10 11.75 7.57
N ARG A 240 -27.96 11.19 8.45
CA ARG A 240 -28.21 11.72 9.79
C ARG A 240 -27.23 11.20 10.84
N THR A 241 -26.58 10.09 10.57
CA THR A 241 -25.66 9.43 11.50
C THR A 241 -24.29 9.28 10.83
N ILE A 242 -23.23 9.49 11.60
CA ILE A 242 -21.86 9.12 11.23
C ILE A 242 -21.42 7.97 12.11
N PHE A 243 -20.99 6.88 11.51
CA PHE A 243 -20.24 5.81 12.14
C PHE A 243 -18.76 6.11 12.06
N LEU A 244 -18.02 5.70 13.08
CA LEU A 244 -16.58 5.93 13.18
C LEU A 244 -15.95 4.90 14.14
N HIS A 245 -14.65 4.86 14.25
CA HIS A 245 -14.01 4.11 15.33
C HIS A 245 -13.09 5.01 16.18
N THR A 246 -12.86 4.59 17.40
CA THR A 246 -11.94 5.24 18.33
C THR A 246 -10.63 4.46 18.42
N GLY A 247 -9.55 5.10 18.86
CA GLY A 247 -8.26 4.45 19.05
C GLY A 247 -7.54 4.16 17.74
N GLY A 248 -6.34 4.69 17.59
CA GLY A 248 -5.48 4.46 16.42
C GLY A 248 -4.77 3.11 16.48
N ALA A 249 -3.89 2.89 15.49
CA ALA A 249 -3.12 1.65 15.31
C ALA A 249 -2.29 1.21 16.54
N ARG A 250 -2.04 2.11 17.49
CA ARG A 250 -1.29 1.84 18.73
C ARG A 250 -2.17 1.58 19.93
N SER A 251 -3.49 1.70 19.80
CA SER A 251 -4.42 1.45 20.90
C SER A 251 -4.59 -0.04 21.12
N ALA A 252 -4.66 -0.45 22.40
CA ALA A 252 -4.90 -1.83 22.77
C ALA A 252 -6.32 -2.31 22.38
N ARG A 253 -7.25 -1.36 22.24
CA ARG A 253 -8.65 -1.59 21.83
C ARG A 253 -9.16 -0.40 21.03
N SER A 254 -10.17 -0.64 20.21
CA SER A 254 -10.87 0.35 19.40
C SER A 254 -12.36 0.03 19.36
N ALA A 255 -13.20 0.98 19.76
CA ALA A 255 -14.65 0.82 19.72
C ALA A 255 -15.21 1.38 18.42
N LEU A 256 -16.25 0.72 17.87
CA LEU A 256 -17.10 1.34 16.85
C LEU A 256 -18.11 2.23 17.54
N MET A 257 -18.24 3.44 17.06
CA MET A 257 -19.08 4.48 17.61
C MET A 257 -20.05 4.98 16.54
N LYS A 258 -21.16 5.57 16.96
CA LYS A 258 -22.03 6.37 16.10
C LYS A 258 -22.33 7.71 16.74
N ARG A 259 -22.52 8.73 15.90
CA ARG A 259 -22.86 10.09 16.31
C ARG A 259 -23.99 10.62 15.44
N SER A 260 -25.00 11.23 16.04
CA SER A 260 -26.06 11.93 15.30
C SER A 260 -25.55 13.28 14.83
N GLY A 261 -25.82 13.64 13.58
CA GLY A 261 -25.39 14.90 12.98
C GLY A 261 -23.89 14.98 12.66
N VAL A 262 -23.55 15.95 11.86
CA VAL A 262 -22.17 16.24 11.43
C VAL A 262 -21.63 17.44 12.20
N ASP A 263 -22.49 18.41 12.50
CA ASP A 263 -22.14 19.75 12.94
C ASP A 263 -22.58 20.11 14.37
N ASP A 264 -23.32 19.25 15.07
CA ASP A 264 -24.01 19.58 16.32
C ASP A 264 -23.24 19.28 17.62
N GLY A 265 -22.01 18.80 17.51
CA GLY A 265 -21.19 18.45 18.68
C GLY A 265 -21.75 17.31 19.54
N ALA A 266 -22.71 16.56 19.04
CA ALA A 266 -23.31 15.43 19.75
C ALA A 266 -22.26 14.39 20.13
N ALA A 267 -22.35 13.86 21.35
CA ALA A 267 -21.44 12.83 21.82
C ALA A 267 -21.59 11.55 21.01
N ALA A 268 -20.48 10.95 20.63
CA ALA A 268 -20.48 9.63 20.01
C ALA A 268 -20.83 8.56 21.06
N ILE A 269 -21.71 7.64 20.69
CA ILE A 269 -22.12 6.52 21.55
C ILE A 269 -21.58 5.20 20.98
N PRO A 270 -21.17 4.23 21.84
CA PRO A 270 -20.63 2.96 21.38
C PRO A 270 -21.69 2.10 20.69
N VAL A 271 -21.28 1.39 19.66
CA VAL A 271 -22.02 0.36 18.93
C VAL A 271 -21.40 -1.02 19.17
N VAL A 272 -20.08 -1.13 19.03
CA VAL A 272 -19.31 -2.33 19.36
C VAL A 272 -18.13 -1.90 20.22
N ASP A 273 -18.11 -2.32 21.48
CA ASP A 273 -17.01 -2.08 22.43
C ASP A 273 -16.80 -3.36 23.26
N ASP A 274 -16.17 -4.33 22.65
CA ASP A 274 -15.97 -5.69 23.20
C ASP A 274 -14.53 -5.95 23.68
N GLY A 275 -13.72 -4.91 23.76
CA GLY A 275 -12.31 -5.02 24.17
C GLY A 275 -11.35 -5.35 23.05
N SER A 276 -11.85 -5.70 21.84
CA SER A 276 -11.05 -5.93 20.64
C SER A 276 -10.71 -4.62 19.93
N ARG A 277 -9.90 -4.69 18.89
CA ARG A 277 -9.70 -3.58 17.97
C ARG A 277 -10.66 -3.70 16.82
N ASN A 278 -11.61 -2.77 16.73
CA ASN A 278 -12.65 -2.72 15.71
C ASN A 278 -12.45 -1.48 14.84
N TYR A 279 -12.54 -1.62 13.49
CA TYR A 279 -12.19 -0.56 12.54
C TYR A 279 -13.19 -0.50 11.38
N HIS A 280 -13.17 0.60 10.61
CA HIS A 280 -13.84 0.78 9.33
C HIS A 280 -15.31 0.38 9.33
N ALA A 281 -16.09 0.90 10.29
CA ALA A 281 -17.52 0.66 10.35
C ALA A 281 -18.23 1.17 9.09
N GLN A 282 -18.95 0.29 8.39
CA GLN A 282 -19.72 0.60 7.18
C GLN A 282 -21.18 0.14 7.34
N PRO A 283 -22.12 1.06 7.50
CA PRO A 283 -23.55 0.70 7.55
C PRO A 283 -24.01 0.18 6.18
N SER A 284 -24.87 -0.83 6.18
CA SER A 284 -25.50 -1.31 4.95
C SER A 284 -26.47 -0.25 4.39
N PRO A 285 -26.77 -0.26 3.07
CA PRO A 285 -27.66 0.72 2.45
C PRO A 285 -29.07 0.75 3.04
N ASP A 286 -29.55 -0.39 3.54
CA ASP A 286 -30.86 -0.51 4.22
C ASP A 286 -30.82 -0.07 5.70
N GLY A 287 -29.63 0.29 6.22
CA GLY A 287 -29.42 0.75 7.59
C GLY A 287 -29.58 -0.33 8.67
N ARG A 288 -29.73 -1.62 8.30
CA ARG A 288 -30.00 -2.71 9.25
C ARG A 288 -28.76 -3.42 9.74
N ARG A 289 -27.65 -3.36 8.98
CA ARG A 289 -26.42 -4.09 9.26
C ARG A 289 -25.22 -3.17 9.28
N LEU A 290 -24.15 -3.65 9.88
CA LEU A 290 -22.86 -2.99 9.97
C LEU A 290 -21.78 -3.98 9.53
N ALA A 291 -20.97 -3.61 8.52
CA ALA A 291 -19.76 -4.32 8.19
C ALA A 291 -18.57 -3.59 8.81
N PHE A 292 -17.59 -4.34 9.31
CA PHE A 292 -16.38 -3.78 9.91
C PHE A 292 -15.26 -4.82 9.93
N ASP A 293 -14.07 -4.41 10.24
CA ASP A 293 -12.99 -5.34 10.47
C ASP A 293 -12.49 -5.29 11.92
N SER A 294 -12.08 -6.46 12.42
CA SER A 294 -11.76 -6.66 13.83
C SER A 294 -10.70 -7.75 14.00
N ASP A 295 -9.89 -7.64 15.05
CA ASP A 295 -8.92 -8.66 15.46
C ASP A 295 -9.44 -9.56 16.61
N ARG A 296 -10.72 -9.59 16.87
CA ARG A 296 -11.37 -10.32 17.98
C ARG A 296 -11.05 -11.82 18.05
N GLU A 297 -10.66 -12.43 16.93
CA GLU A 297 -10.25 -13.83 16.85
C GLU A 297 -8.72 -13.96 16.66
N GLY A 298 -7.95 -12.93 17.04
CA GLY A 298 -6.49 -12.89 16.99
C GLY A 298 -5.91 -12.37 15.70
N GLU A 299 -6.58 -12.56 14.55
CA GLU A 299 -6.20 -12.03 13.25
C GLU A 299 -7.27 -11.08 12.73
N ARG A 300 -6.85 -9.98 12.11
CA ARG A 300 -7.78 -8.99 11.56
C ARG A 300 -8.59 -9.60 10.42
N ALA A 301 -9.90 -9.61 10.56
CA ALA A 301 -10.85 -10.18 9.62
C ALA A 301 -12.07 -9.29 9.47
N VAL A 302 -12.87 -9.50 8.41
CA VAL A 302 -14.12 -8.76 8.17
C VAL A 302 -15.29 -9.50 8.82
N TYR A 303 -16.13 -8.72 9.47
CA TYR A 303 -17.33 -9.15 10.18
C TYR A 303 -18.56 -8.37 9.70
N ILE A 304 -19.72 -8.98 9.86
CA ILE A 304 -21.03 -8.34 9.73
C ILE A 304 -21.77 -8.51 11.06
N ALA A 305 -22.42 -7.43 11.48
CA ALA A 305 -23.31 -7.41 12.65
C ALA A 305 -24.65 -6.75 12.29
N ASP A 306 -25.62 -6.79 13.20
CA ASP A 306 -26.72 -5.86 13.16
C ASP A 306 -26.23 -4.44 13.43
N VAL A 307 -26.99 -3.43 13.02
CA VAL A 307 -26.60 -2.02 13.16
C VAL A 307 -26.48 -1.56 14.63
N ASP A 308 -27.01 -2.32 15.57
CA ASP A 308 -26.87 -2.11 17.01
C ASP A 308 -25.62 -2.81 17.60
N GLY A 309 -24.82 -3.49 16.78
CA GLY A 309 -23.61 -4.20 17.18
C GLY A 309 -23.83 -5.65 17.65
N THR A 310 -25.07 -6.15 17.60
CA THR A 310 -25.39 -7.54 17.96
C THR A 310 -25.20 -8.52 16.78
N ARG A 311 -25.29 -9.83 17.03
CA ARG A 311 -25.21 -10.91 16.03
C ARG A 311 -23.97 -10.85 15.11
N VAL A 312 -22.83 -10.59 15.72
CA VAL A 312 -21.56 -10.48 15.00
C VAL A 312 -21.15 -11.82 14.40
N ARG A 313 -20.85 -11.86 13.11
CA ARG A 313 -20.33 -13.05 12.41
C ARG A 313 -19.16 -12.70 11.50
N ARG A 314 -18.15 -13.55 11.46
CA ARG A 314 -17.02 -13.45 10.52
C ARG A 314 -17.45 -13.81 9.11
N VAL A 315 -16.95 -13.09 8.08
CA VAL A 315 -17.34 -13.30 6.68
C VAL A 315 -16.16 -13.38 5.70
N SER A 316 -14.96 -12.97 6.08
CA SER A 316 -13.82 -12.93 5.15
C SER A 316 -13.07 -14.25 4.98
N GLY A 317 -13.46 -15.32 5.70
CA GLY A 317 -12.64 -16.54 5.77
C GLY A 317 -11.35 -16.35 6.58
N ALA A 318 -10.42 -17.28 6.50
CA ALA A 318 -9.14 -17.22 7.21
C ALA A 318 -8.19 -16.22 6.57
N GLY A 319 -7.26 -15.65 7.34
CA GLY A 319 -6.25 -14.70 6.89
C GLY A 319 -6.67 -13.24 7.08
N TYR A 320 -5.69 -12.35 6.98
CA TYR A 320 -5.90 -10.89 7.13
C TYR A 320 -6.87 -10.34 6.08
N ALA A 321 -7.93 -9.69 6.54
CA ALA A 321 -8.87 -8.97 5.70
C ALA A 321 -9.37 -7.69 6.39
N ALA A 322 -9.64 -6.63 5.60
CA ALA A 322 -9.98 -5.32 6.13
C ALA A 322 -10.75 -4.43 5.13
N VAL A 323 -11.21 -3.30 5.60
CA VAL A 323 -11.84 -2.21 4.82
C VAL A 323 -13.03 -2.70 3.98
N PRO A 324 -14.09 -3.22 4.64
CA PRO A 324 -15.26 -3.68 3.94
C PRO A 324 -16.10 -2.51 3.39
N THR A 325 -16.77 -2.72 2.25
CA THR A 325 -17.74 -1.78 1.68
C THR A 325 -18.91 -2.51 1.03
N TRP A 326 -20.14 -2.09 1.35
CA TRP A 326 -21.36 -2.67 0.81
C TRP A 326 -21.61 -2.24 -0.63
N SER A 327 -22.10 -3.17 -1.45
CA SER A 327 -22.74 -2.81 -2.72
C SER A 327 -24.01 -1.99 -2.50
N PRO A 328 -24.42 -1.12 -3.46
CA PRO A 328 -25.59 -0.27 -3.31
C PRO A 328 -26.89 -1.02 -3.04
N ASP A 329 -27.00 -2.27 -3.48
CA ASP A 329 -28.14 -3.18 -3.23
C ASP A 329 -28.05 -3.89 -1.86
N GLY A 330 -26.93 -3.74 -1.14
CA GLY A 330 -26.68 -4.41 0.14
C GLY A 330 -26.49 -5.92 0.06
N GLY A 331 -26.48 -6.50 -1.15
CA GLY A 331 -26.34 -7.95 -1.36
C GLY A 331 -24.91 -8.47 -1.38
N ARG A 332 -23.93 -7.56 -1.58
CA ARG A 332 -22.53 -7.93 -1.72
C ARG A 332 -21.65 -7.03 -0.86
N LEU A 333 -20.48 -7.56 -0.47
CA LEU A 333 -19.47 -6.84 0.29
C LEU A 333 -18.12 -6.98 -0.39
N ALA A 334 -17.51 -5.87 -0.75
CA ALA A 334 -16.12 -5.85 -1.23
C ALA A 334 -15.18 -5.54 -0.06
N PHE A 335 -14.00 -6.15 -0.03
CA PHE A 335 -12.99 -5.91 0.98
C PHE A 335 -11.60 -6.30 0.48
N ILE A 336 -10.57 -5.79 1.12
CA ILE A 336 -9.18 -6.19 0.84
C ILE A 336 -8.79 -7.42 1.65
N ARG A 337 -7.93 -8.26 1.06
CA ARG A 337 -7.37 -9.42 1.74
C ARG A 337 -5.90 -9.59 1.36
N ALA A 338 -5.07 -9.86 2.37
CA ALA A 338 -3.66 -10.17 2.17
C ALA A 338 -3.46 -11.58 1.59
N GLU A 339 -2.43 -11.74 0.77
CA GLU A 339 -2.03 -13.07 0.28
C GLU A 339 -1.31 -13.83 1.40
N PRO A 340 -1.66 -15.10 1.65
CA PRO A 340 -1.07 -15.90 2.75
C PRO A 340 0.45 -15.96 2.67
N ASP A 341 1.00 -16.21 1.46
CA ASP A 341 2.43 -16.34 1.24
C ASP A 341 3.15 -15.00 1.07
N ARG A 342 2.40 -13.93 0.86
CA ARG A 342 2.89 -12.56 0.61
C ARG A 342 2.02 -11.54 1.34
N PRO A 343 2.12 -11.39 2.66
CA PRO A 343 1.21 -10.59 3.48
C PRO A 343 1.23 -9.08 3.16
N LYS A 344 2.22 -8.60 2.41
CA LYS A 344 2.27 -7.23 1.87
C LYS A 344 1.57 -7.07 0.52
N VAL A 345 1.09 -8.13 -0.09
CA VAL A 345 0.32 -8.09 -1.35
C VAL A 345 -1.16 -8.22 -1.01
N TRP A 346 -1.91 -7.15 -1.27
CA TRP A 346 -3.33 -7.09 -0.97
C TRP A 346 -4.15 -7.11 -2.23
N ASN A 347 -5.15 -7.96 -2.24
CA ASN A 347 -6.08 -8.12 -3.35
C ASN A 347 -7.51 -7.83 -2.92
N LEU A 348 -8.32 -7.42 -3.88
CA LEU A 348 -9.74 -7.17 -3.69
C LEU A 348 -10.53 -8.48 -3.79
N TRP A 349 -11.41 -8.68 -2.84
CA TRP A 349 -12.32 -9.82 -2.73
C TRP A 349 -13.77 -9.36 -2.65
N LEU A 350 -14.68 -10.23 -3.03
CA LEU A 350 -16.12 -10.01 -3.02
C LEU A 350 -16.80 -11.16 -2.28
N LEU A 351 -17.65 -10.81 -1.33
CA LEU A 351 -18.62 -11.70 -0.70
C LEU A 351 -19.98 -11.49 -1.35
N THR A 352 -20.67 -12.57 -1.71
CA THR A 352 -22.11 -12.57 -1.95
C THR A 352 -22.79 -12.99 -0.66
N ASP A 353 -23.48 -12.07 0.02
CA ASP A 353 -23.93 -12.28 1.40
C ASP A 353 -24.98 -13.40 1.53
N SER A 354 -25.89 -13.52 0.57
CA SER A 354 -26.94 -14.54 0.58
C SER A 354 -26.42 -15.98 0.46
N SER A 355 -25.32 -16.20 -0.25
CA SER A 355 -24.71 -17.52 -0.45
C SER A 355 -23.48 -17.76 0.42
N GLY A 356 -22.87 -16.71 0.98
CA GLY A 356 -21.57 -16.79 1.65
C GLY A 356 -20.40 -17.01 0.68
N GLU A 357 -20.63 -16.93 -0.64
CA GLU A 357 -19.60 -17.15 -1.64
C GLU A 357 -18.56 -16.03 -1.62
N LEU A 358 -17.29 -16.45 -1.54
CA LEU A 358 -16.12 -15.57 -1.60
C LEU A 358 -15.46 -15.67 -2.97
N ARG A 359 -15.37 -14.56 -3.69
CA ARG A 359 -14.73 -14.48 -5.00
C ARG A 359 -13.59 -13.46 -4.98
N ARG A 360 -12.42 -13.85 -5.44
CA ARG A 360 -11.29 -12.94 -5.64
C ARG A 360 -11.49 -12.12 -6.90
N LEU A 361 -11.41 -10.79 -6.80
CA LEU A 361 -11.60 -9.86 -7.92
C LEU A 361 -10.28 -9.49 -8.60
N THR A 362 -9.18 -9.36 -7.84
CA THR A 362 -7.88 -8.98 -8.41
C THR A 362 -6.81 -10.03 -8.10
N ARG A 363 -5.75 -10.06 -8.92
CA ARG A 363 -4.63 -11.02 -8.80
C ARG A 363 -3.30 -10.28 -8.92
N PHE A 364 -3.14 -9.22 -8.15
CA PHE A 364 -1.87 -8.50 -8.10
C PHE A 364 -0.78 -9.38 -7.50
N GLY A 365 0.41 -9.31 -8.09
CA GLY A 365 1.59 -10.01 -7.60
C GLY A 365 2.45 -9.17 -6.66
N TYR A 366 2.16 -7.88 -6.52
CA TYR A 366 2.87 -6.90 -5.70
C TYR A 366 1.91 -5.79 -5.26
N GLY A 367 2.34 -4.99 -4.29
CA GLY A 367 1.65 -3.78 -3.85
C GLY A 367 0.41 -4.03 -3.02
N GLN A 368 -0.17 -2.95 -2.56
CA GLN A 368 -1.34 -2.94 -1.69
C GLN A 368 -2.52 -2.25 -2.38
N THR A 369 -3.67 -2.90 -2.35
CA THR A 369 -4.95 -2.29 -2.69
C THR A 369 -5.48 -1.60 -1.44
N TRP A 370 -5.73 -0.30 -1.50
CA TRP A 370 -6.29 0.47 -0.40
C TRP A 370 -7.73 0.83 -0.69
N GLY A 371 -8.61 0.32 0.16
CA GLY A 371 -10.02 0.62 0.09
C GLY A 371 -10.69 0.14 -1.21
N ALA A 372 -11.98 0.05 -1.19
CA ALA A 372 -12.81 -0.09 -2.36
C ALA A 372 -14.05 0.77 -2.18
N SER A 373 -14.61 1.27 -3.27
CA SER A 373 -15.85 2.01 -3.27
C SER A 373 -16.68 1.61 -4.49
N TRP A 374 -17.97 1.40 -4.31
CA TRP A 374 -18.85 0.99 -5.39
C TRP A 374 -19.33 2.17 -6.21
N LEU A 375 -19.51 1.97 -7.52
CA LEU A 375 -20.35 2.85 -8.29
C LEU A 375 -21.83 2.62 -7.91
N PRO A 376 -22.67 3.66 -7.97
CA PRO A 376 -24.10 3.57 -7.59
C PRO A 376 -24.89 2.53 -8.38
N ASP A 377 -24.44 2.19 -9.59
CA ASP A 377 -25.06 1.15 -10.43
C ASP A 377 -24.81 -0.28 -9.93
N GLY A 378 -23.94 -0.46 -8.92
CA GLY A 378 -23.56 -1.76 -8.37
C GLY A 378 -22.81 -2.68 -9.34
N ARG A 379 -22.40 -2.18 -10.51
CA ARG A 379 -21.74 -2.97 -11.55
C ARG A 379 -20.21 -2.80 -11.57
N SER A 380 -19.71 -1.77 -10.91
CA SER A 380 -18.27 -1.47 -10.89
C SER A 380 -17.82 -1.10 -9.50
N VAL A 381 -16.54 -1.35 -9.23
CA VAL A 381 -15.84 -0.91 -8.02
C VAL A 381 -14.63 -0.07 -8.41
N VAL A 382 -14.36 0.94 -7.59
CA VAL A 382 -13.15 1.76 -7.67
C VAL A 382 -12.28 1.46 -6.46
N PHE A 383 -11.00 1.27 -6.67
CA PHE A 383 -10.01 1.04 -5.62
C PHE A 383 -8.69 1.68 -5.99
N SER A 384 -7.78 1.81 -5.06
CA SER A 384 -6.41 2.23 -5.36
C SER A 384 -5.46 1.05 -5.39
N HIS A 385 -4.46 1.12 -6.27
CA HIS A 385 -3.35 0.20 -6.29
C HIS A 385 -2.08 0.99 -6.66
N GLU A 386 -1.16 1.08 -5.70
CA GLU A 386 0.06 1.88 -5.78
C GLU A 386 -0.25 3.37 -6.13
N ASP A 387 0.19 3.84 -7.30
CA ASP A 387 0.01 5.20 -7.80
C ASP A 387 -1.22 5.36 -8.71
N ARG A 388 -2.16 4.39 -8.69
CA ARG A 388 -3.31 4.36 -9.61
C ARG A 388 -4.63 4.27 -8.87
N ILE A 389 -5.61 5.04 -9.35
CA ILE A 389 -7.02 4.76 -9.11
C ILE A 389 -7.48 3.79 -10.22
N VAL A 390 -8.11 2.71 -9.82
CA VAL A 390 -8.53 1.63 -10.70
C VAL A 390 -10.03 1.46 -10.60
N GLN A 391 -10.73 1.53 -11.73
CA GLN A 391 -12.14 1.16 -11.87
C GLN A 391 -12.23 -0.21 -12.52
N LEU A 392 -12.87 -1.15 -11.86
CA LEU A 392 -13.09 -2.52 -12.33
C LEU A 392 -14.59 -2.76 -12.54
N SER A 393 -14.97 -3.11 -13.76
CA SER A 393 -16.31 -3.59 -14.09
C SER A 393 -16.44 -5.07 -13.67
N LEU A 394 -17.46 -5.39 -12.90
CA LEU A 394 -17.70 -6.74 -12.37
C LEU A 394 -18.41 -7.67 -13.37
N SER A 395 -19.03 -7.10 -14.41
CA SER A 395 -19.78 -7.84 -15.42
C SER A 395 -18.89 -8.40 -16.53
N ASP A 396 -17.90 -7.63 -16.99
CA ASP A 396 -17.05 -7.97 -18.14
C ASP A 396 -15.55 -7.92 -17.83
N GLY A 397 -15.17 -7.56 -16.59
CA GLY A 397 -13.77 -7.49 -16.14
C GLY A 397 -12.98 -6.34 -16.74
N ARG A 398 -13.62 -5.38 -17.43
CA ARG A 398 -12.92 -4.21 -17.96
C ARG A 398 -12.31 -3.38 -16.85
N VAL A 399 -11.09 -2.89 -17.10
CA VAL A 399 -10.32 -2.10 -16.15
C VAL A 399 -9.99 -0.74 -16.79
N ARG A 400 -10.35 0.35 -16.10
CA ARG A 400 -9.85 1.70 -16.40
C ARG A 400 -8.87 2.10 -15.30
N ARG A 401 -7.75 2.69 -15.70
CA ARG A 401 -6.72 3.19 -14.77
C ARG A 401 -6.54 4.67 -14.94
N TYR A 402 -6.52 5.36 -13.81
CA TYR A 402 -6.27 6.80 -13.75
C TYR A 402 -4.94 6.98 -13.01
N GLY A 403 -4.05 7.81 -13.56
CA GLY A 403 -2.76 8.12 -12.93
C GLY A 403 -2.92 8.97 -11.67
N THR A 404 -1.81 9.21 -10.98
CA THR A 404 -1.77 10.19 -9.89
C THR A 404 -1.51 11.59 -10.44
N PRO A 405 -2.11 12.63 -9.85
CA PRO A 405 -1.80 14.01 -10.20
C PRO A 405 -0.38 14.43 -9.75
N VAL A 406 0.23 13.66 -8.85
CA VAL A 406 1.59 13.87 -8.34
C VAL A 406 2.44 12.63 -8.64
N PRO A 407 3.31 12.67 -9.65
CA PRO A 407 4.12 11.52 -10.05
C PRO A 407 4.90 10.89 -8.89
N GLY A 408 4.91 9.56 -8.84
CA GLY A 408 5.64 8.80 -7.81
C GLY A 408 5.01 8.81 -6.41
N ARG A 409 3.79 9.34 -6.26
CA ARG A 409 3.04 9.29 -5.01
C ARG A 409 1.98 8.20 -5.03
N THR A 410 1.93 7.43 -3.96
CA THR A 410 0.86 6.44 -3.74
C THR A 410 -0.48 7.14 -3.55
N VAL A 411 -1.53 6.57 -4.11
CA VAL A 411 -2.92 7.01 -3.88
C VAL A 411 -3.63 6.03 -2.97
N ARG A 412 -4.53 6.54 -2.11
CA ARG A 412 -5.18 5.74 -1.05
C ARG A 412 -6.64 6.09 -0.88
N THR A 413 -7.38 5.15 -0.32
CA THR A 413 -8.74 5.30 0.23
C THR A 413 -9.71 6.04 -0.70
N PRO A 414 -9.90 5.60 -1.96
CA PRO A 414 -10.83 6.24 -2.86
C PRO A 414 -12.28 6.05 -2.41
N ALA A 415 -13.09 7.11 -2.51
CA ALA A 415 -14.53 7.06 -2.27
C ALA A 415 -15.29 7.68 -3.45
N VAL A 416 -16.21 6.91 -4.04
CA VAL A 416 -17.05 7.32 -5.16
C VAL A 416 -18.20 8.19 -4.65
N SER A 417 -18.49 9.29 -5.36
CA SER A 417 -19.62 10.17 -5.04
C SER A 417 -20.98 9.45 -5.28
N PRO A 418 -22.06 9.84 -4.59
CA PRO A 418 -23.38 9.21 -4.73
C PRO A 418 -23.94 9.27 -6.14
N ASP A 419 -23.55 10.25 -6.95
CA ASP A 419 -23.95 10.38 -8.37
C ASP A 419 -23.07 9.52 -9.32
N GLY A 420 -22.03 8.87 -8.80
CA GLY A 420 -21.12 8.02 -9.56
C GLY A 420 -20.18 8.76 -10.50
N LYS A 421 -20.08 10.08 -10.41
CA LYS A 421 -19.29 10.89 -11.35
C LYS A 421 -17.88 11.19 -10.85
N ARG A 422 -17.69 11.27 -9.53
CA ARG A 422 -16.46 11.73 -8.90
C ARG A 422 -15.90 10.70 -7.95
N VAL A 423 -14.58 10.76 -7.75
CA VAL A 423 -13.87 9.98 -6.73
C VAL A 423 -13.00 10.92 -5.92
N VAL A 424 -13.22 10.99 -4.61
CA VAL A 424 -12.28 11.63 -3.69
C VAL A 424 -11.24 10.60 -3.25
N PHE A 425 -9.97 11.01 -3.14
CA PHE A 425 -8.89 10.13 -2.73
C PHE A 425 -7.72 10.92 -2.13
N GLN A 426 -6.92 10.24 -1.33
CA GLN A 426 -5.66 10.78 -0.83
C GLN A 426 -4.54 10.56 -1.83
N VAL A 427 -3.73 11.59 -2.07
CA VAL A 427 -2.36 11.44 -2.57
C VAL A 427 -1.44 11.52 -1.36
N TRP A 428 -0.75 10.42 -1.08
CA TRP A 428 0.03 10.26 0.14
C TRP A 428 1.03 11.39 0.36
N ARG A 429 0.94 12.07 1.51
CA ARG A 429 1.76 13.23 1.90
C ARG A 429 1.65 14.45 0.97
N ASP A 430 0.57 14.57 0.22
CA ASP A 430 0.31 15.73 -0.63
C ASP A 430 -1.03 16.40 -0.30
N GLY A 431 -2.07 15.60 -0.09
CA GLY A 431 -3.40 16.09 0.22
C GLY A 431 -4.50 15.28 -0.42
N VAL A 432 -5.67 15.88 -0.52
CA VAL A 432 -6.90 15.25 -1.01
C VAL A 432 -7.24 15.79 -2.39
N TRP A 433 -7.57 14.87 -3.29
CA TRP A 433 -7.90 15.17 -4.67
C TRP A 433 -9.26 14.60 -5.07
N ILE A 434 -9.86 15.20 -6.07
CA ILE A 434 -11.08 14.71 -6.72
C ILE A 434 -10.74 14.39 -8.17
N LEU A 435 -11.14 13.19 -8.60
CA LEU A 435 -11.09 12.69 -9.97
C LEU A 435 -12.51 12.73 -10.57
N GLU A 436 -12.67 13.31 -11.75
CA GLU A 436 -13.85 13.17 -12.59
C GLU A 436 -13.74 11.90 -13.43
N LEU A 437 -14.58 10.90 -13.20
CA LEU A 437 -14.46 9.58 -13.84
C LEU A 437 -14.66 9.61 -15.35
N ALA A 438 -15.49 10.52 -15.87
CA ALA A 438 -15.75 10.59 -17.30
C ALA A 438 -14.54 11.12 -18.08
N SER A 439 -13.97 12.24 -17.65
CA SER A 439 -12.88 12.95 -18.32
C SER A 439 -11.49 12.49 -17.87
N GLY A 440 -11.36 11.95 -16.66
CA GLY A 440 -10.07 11.71 -16.00
C GLY A 440 -9.44 12.97 -15.42
N ALA A 441 -10.13 14.12 -15.48
CA ALA A 441 -9.65 15.38 -14.90
C ALA A 441 -9.55 15.27 -13.38
N MET A 442 -8.52 15.89 -12.82
CA MET A 442 -8.25 15.87 -11.38
C MET A 442 -8.06 17.29 -10.86
N ARG A 443 -8.61 17.54 -9.66
CA ARG A 443 -8.40 18.79 -8.94
C ARG A 443 -8.12 18.53 -7.47
N ARG A 444 -7.36 19.41 -6.85
CA ARG A 444 -7.10 19.34 -5.42
C ARG A 444 -8.33 19.84 -4.63
N LEU A 445 -8.75 19.07 -3.62
CA LEU A 445 -9.80 19.47 -2.70
C LEU A 445 -9.22 20.09 -1.42
N LEU A 446 -8.20 19.46 -0.83
CA LEU A 446 -7.57 19.89 0.41
C LEU A 446 -6.04 19.75 0.32
N THR A 447 -5.33 20.65 0.98
CA THR A 447 -3.86 20.59 1.13
C THR A 447 -3.39 19.79 2.35
N ASP A 448 -4.31 19.24 3.15
CA ASP A 448 -3.99 18.49 4.35
C ASP A 448 -3.40 17.12 4.01
N PRO A 449 -2.09 16.89 4.25
CA PRO A 449 -1.43 15.63 3.91
C PRO A 449 -1.79 14.49 4.87
N THR A 450 -2.52 14.79 5.95
CA THR A 450 -2.93 13.81 6.95
C THR A 450 -4.39 13.36 6.79
N ALA A 451 -5.15 14.00 5.89
CA ALA A 451 -6.53 13.65 5.62
C ALA A 451 -6.65 12.32 4.86
N GLU A 452 -7.39 11.38 5.42
CA GLU A 452 -7.58 10.05 4.83
C GLU A 452 -8.95 9.44 5.22
N GLU A 453 -9.33 8.35 4.53
CA GLU A 453 -10.56 7.60 4.73
C GLU A 453 -11.83 8.44 4.59
N PHE A 454 -12.25 8.60 3.35
CA PHE A 454 -13.29 9.53 2.96
C PHE A 454 -14.67 8.87 2.89
N ALA A 455 -15.69 9.62 3.31
CA ALA A 455 -17.09 9.27 3.09
C ALA A 455 -17.85 10.47 2.52
N TRP A 456 -18.51 10.28 1.39
CA TRP A 456 -19.44 11.29 0.86
C TRP A 456 -20.71 11.35 1.67
N SER A 457 -21.23 12.55 1.89
CA SER A 457 -22.62 12.69 2.34
C SER A 457 -23.57 12.19 1.24
N PRO A 458 -24.74 11.63 1.59
CA PRO A 458 -25.67 11.08 0.59
C PRO A 458 -26.16 12.09 -0.45
N ASP A 459 -26.14 13.39 -0.13
CA ASP A 459 -26.48 14.48 -1.06
C ASP A 459 -25.31 14.85 -2.00
N GLY A 460 -24.13 14.25 -1.83
CA GLY A 460 -22.94 14.51 -2.64
C GLY A 460 -22.29 15.89 -2.47
N ARG A 461 -22.71 16.66 -1.46
CA ARG A 461 -22.25 18.03 -1.26
C ARG A 461 -21.10 18.15 -0.26
N ARG A 462 -20.86 17.13 0.55
CA ARG A 462 -19.83 17.12 1.60
C ARG A 462 -19.06 15.82 1.60
N VAL A 463 -17.82 15.89 2.09
CA VAL A 463 -16.95 14.73 2.34
C VAL A 463 -16.51 14.76 3.79
N ALA A 464 -16.82 13.71 4.53
CA ALA A 464 -16.23 13.46 5.84
C ALA A 464 -14.91 12.71 5.68
N TYR A 465 -13.95 12.99 6.55
CA TYR A 465 -12.64 12.37 6.58
C TYR A 465 -12.05 12.47 7.99
N HIS A 466 -11.07 11.66 8.32
CA HIS A 466 -10.29 11.91 9.53
C HIS A 466 -8.98 12.59 9.18
N SER A 467 -8.50 13.43 10.08
CA SER A 467 -7.26 14.18 9.92
C SER A 467 -6.62 14.54 11.26
N ARG A 468 -5.32 14.75 11.20
CA ARG A 468 -4.50 15.21 12.32
C ARG A 468 -4.09 16.70 12.21
N ALA A 469 -4.68 17.46 11.31
CA ALA A 469 -4.32 18.86 11.07
C ALA A 469 -4.37 19.74 12.35
N ALA A 470 -5.26 19.42 13.28
CA ALA A 470 -5.39 20.11 14.58
C ALA A 470 -4.51 19.49 15.70
N GLY A 471 -3.47 18.71 15.36
CA GLY A 471 -2.56 18.06 16.32
C GLY A 471 -3.04 16.73 16.89
N ARG A 472 -4.32 16.36 16.72
CA ARG A 472 -4.95 15.10 17.12
C ARG A 472 -5.83 14.56 16.00
N TRP A 473 -6.07 13.25 15.99
CA TRP A 473 -6.97 12.64 15.04
C TRP A 473 -8.43 12.95 15.36
N ALA A 474 -9.13 13.52 14.42
CA ALA A 474 -10.53 13.91 14.54
C ALA A 474 -11.25 13.77 13.19
N ILE A 475 -12.59 13.65 13.25
CA ILE A 475 -13.43 13.67 12.05
C ILE A 475 -13.68 15.12 11.65
N HIS A 476 -13.44 15.41 10.39
CA HIS A 476 -13.69 16.69 9.74
C HIS A 476 -14.68 16.51 8.58
N VAL A 477 -15.32 17.59 8.17
CA VAL A 477 -16.22 17.61 7.03
C VAL A 477 -15.90 18.82 6.16
N ALA A 478 -15.64 18.56 4.88
CA ALA A 478 -15.40 19.61 3.90
C ALA A 478 -16.55 19.71 2.89
N PRO A 479 -16.99 20.90 2.50
CA PRO A 479 -17.90 21.07 1.39
C PRO A 479 -17.18 20.73 0.07
N VAL A 480 -17.90 20.13 -0.87
CA VAL A 480 -17.44 19.94 -2.24
C VAL A 480 -18.15 20.93 -3.13
N ILE A 481 -17.44 21.99 -3.47
CA ILE A 481 -17.95 23.05 -4.35
C ILE A 481 -17.72 22.60 -5.78
N ASP A 482 -18.76 22.58 -6.60
CA ASP A 482 -18.65 22.37 -8.03
C ASP A 482 -17.90 23.55 -8.63
N SER A 483 -16.94 23.28 -9.52
CA SER A 483 -16.32 24.36 -10.28
C SER A 483 -17.41 25.09 -11.08
N PRO A 484 -17.43 26.41 -11.14
CA PRO A 484 -18.30 27.11 -12.09
C PRO A 484 -18.02 26.57 -13.49
N ALA A 485 -19.10 26.25 -14.21
CA ALA A 485 -19.10 25.71 -15.56
C ALA A 485 -18.39 26.63 -16.57
#